data_255b37cda3db1730199eb3cf9b4cfc14
#
_entry.id   255b37cda3db1730199eb3cf9b4cfc14
#
_cell.length_a   1.000
_cell.length_b   1.000
_cell.length_c   1.000
_cell.angle_alpha   90.00
_cell.angle_beta   90.00
_cell.angle_gamma   90.00
#
_symmetry.space_group_name_H-M   'P 1'
#
loop_
_entity.id
_entity.type
_entity.pdbx_description
1 polymer ?
#
loop_
_entity_poly.entity_id
_entity_poly.type
_entity_poly.pdbx_seq_one_letter_code
_entity_poly.pdbx_strand_id
1 'polypeptide(L)' 'MIEKIPICQKVTLTLEEAASYTGIGVNKLRELSNEENCNFVLWNGSRRLLKREKLETYLNKVYSI' A
#
# COMPACT_ATOMS: atom_id res chain seq x y z
N MET A 1 22.20 8.89 11.43
CA MET A 1 20.81 9.36 11.45
C MET A 1 20.09 8.97 10.18
N ILE A 2 18.88 8.47 10.31
CA ILE A 2 18.13 8.02 9.17
C ILE A 2 17.35 9.19 8.59
N GLU A 3 17.55 9.43 7.31
CA GLU A 3 16.84 10.46 6.60
C GLU A 3 15.40 10.02 6.39
N LYS A 4 14.47 10.92 6.66
CA LYS A 4 13.06 10.62 6.49
C LYS A 4 12.66 10.87 5.04
N ILE A 5 12.28 9.83 4.34
CA ILE A 5 11.86 9.94 2.94
C ILE A 5 10.36 10.18 2.91
N PRO A 6 9.89 11.20 2.19
CA PRO A 6 8.43 11.41 2.06
C PRO A 6 7.74 10.19 1.48
N ILE A 7 6.54 9.92 1.95
CA ILE A 7 5.78 8.74 1.52
C ILE A 7 5.63 8.71 0.01
N CYS A 8 5.37 9.84 -0.63
CA CYS A 8 5.16 9.90 -2.07
C CYS A 8 6.40 9.55 -2.89
N GLN A 9 7.57 9.44 -2.23
CA GLN A 9 8.81 9.07 -2.90
C GLN A 9 9.25 7.66 -2.56
N LYS A 10 8.52 6.96 -1.71
CA LYS A 10 8.86 5.58 -1.36
C LYS A 10 8.33 4.63 -2.41
N VAL A 11 9.09 3.59 -2.71
CA VAL A 11 8.65 2.55 -3.63
C VAL A 11 7.62 1.64 -2.97
N THR A 12 7.84 1.32 -1.70
CA THR A 12 6.93 0.48 -0.92
C THR A 12 6.50 1.20 0.35
N LEU A 13 5.32 0.86 0.82
CA LEU A 13 4.71 1.48 2.01
C LEU A 13 4.29 0.40 2.99
N THR A 14 4.36 0.70 4.28
CA THR A 14 3.68 -0.13 5.27
C THR A 14 2.17 0.12 5.15
N LEU A 15 1.36 -0.72 5.83
CA LEU A 15 -0.08 -0.50 5.83
C LEU A 15 -0.44 0.86 6.41
N GLU A 16 0.24 1.27 7.49
CA GLU A 16 -0.02 2.56 8.13
C GLU A 16 0.33 3.72 7.21
N GLU A 17 1.47 3.61 6.54
CA GLU A 17 1.86 4.65 5.60
C GLU A 17 0.88 4.74 4.44
N ALA A 18 0.46 3.60 3.92
CA ALA A 18 -0.50 3.57 2.83
C ALA A 18 -1.85 4.16 3.25
N ALA A 19 -2.29 3.86 4.48
CA ALA A 19 -3.54 4.42 4.99
C ALA A 19 -3.46 5.94 5.07
N SER A 20 -2.35 6.46 5.55
CA SER A 20 -2.13 7.90 5.64
C SER A 20 -2.09 8.55 4.26
N TYR A 21 -1.46 7.88 3.31
CA TYR A 21 -1.27 8.41 1.96
C TYR A 21 -2.57 8.39 1.14
N THR A 22 -3.34 7.31 1.25
CA THR A 22 -4.54 7.12 0.43
C THR A 22 -5.82 7.58 1.09
N GLY A 23 -5.83 7.71 2.41
CA GLY A 23 -7.05 7.99 3.15
C GLY A 23 -7.93 6.76 3.38
N ILE A 24 -7.44 5.58 3.04
CA ILE A 24 -8.18 4.33 3.21
C ILE A 24 -7.72 3.69 4.52
N GLY A 25 -8.64 3.15 5.29
CA GLY A 25 -8.29 2.55 6.58
C GLY A 25 -7.36 1.35 6.46
N VAL A 26 -6.55 1.13 7.49
CA VAL A 26 -5.58 0.03 7.53
C VAL A 26 -6.26 -1.32 7.33
N ASN A 27 -7.41 -1.53 7.97
CA ASN A 27 -8.11 -2.81 7.86
C ASN A 27 -8.58 -3.10 6.44
N LYS A 28 -9.07 -2.07 5.75
CA LYS A 28 -9.49 -2.24 4.37
C LYS A 28 -8.31 -2.54 3.46
N LEU A 29 -7.18 -1.85 3.67
CA LEU A 29 -5.98 -2.12 2.90
C LEU A 29 -5.47 -3.53 3.14
N ARG A 30 -5.57 -4.01 4.39
CA ARG A 30 -5.18 -5.38 4.71
C ARG A 30 -6.07 -6.38 3.96
N GLU A 31 -7.38 -6.16 3.93
CA GLU A 31 -8.30 -7.02 3.19
C GLU A 31 -7.95 -7.05 1.71
N LEU A 32 -7.71 -5.89 1.13
CA LEU A 32 -7.38 -5.79 -0.30
C LEU A 32 -6.08 -6.52 -0.61
N SER A 33 -5.11 -6.43 0.28
CA SER A 33 -3.81 -7.05 0.06
C SER A 33 -3.85 -8.57 0.23
N ASN A 34 -4.91 -9.10 0.84
CA ASN A 34 -5.07 -10.54 1.01
C ASN A 34 -5.77 -11.21 -0.16
N GLU A 35 -6.29 -10.44 -1.11
CA GLU A 35 -6.98 -11.02 -2.26
C GLU A 35 -5.99 -11.70 -3.18
N GLU A 36 -6.41 -12.81 -3.79
CA GLU A 36 -5.54 -13.60 -4.64
C GLU A 36 -5.00 -12.81 -5.83
N ASN A 37 -5.82 -11.91 -6.35
CA ASN A 37 -5.45 -11.13 -7.54
C ASN A 37 -4.75 -9.82 -7.21
N CYS A 38 -4.37 -9.62 -5.95
CA CYS A 38 -3.73 -8.38 -5.54
C CYS A 38 -2.32 -8.31 -6.16
N ASN A 39 -2.09 -7.27 -6.95
CA ASN A 39 -0.79 -7.09 -7.60
C ASN A 39 0.04 -5.97 -6.97
N PHE A 40 -0.44 -5.38 -5.88
CA PHE A 40 0.29 -4.29 -5.21
C PHE A 40 0.87 -4.69 -3.86
N VAL A 41 0.70 -5.94 -3.44
CA VAL A 41 1.28 -6.41 -2.19
C VAL A 41 2.67 -7.00 -2.46
N LEU A 42 3.59 -6.76 -1.53
CA LEU A 42 4.93 -7.32 -1.57
C LEU A 42 5.23 -7.88 -0.19
N TRP A 43 5.66 -9.13 -0.13
CA TRP A 43 6.06 -9.75 1.12
C TRP A 43 7.58 -9.72 1.22
N ASN A 44 8.07 -9.06 2.27
CA ASN A 44 9.49 -9.03 2.58
C ASN A 44 9.68 -9.88 3.82
N GLY A 45 9.91 -11.18 3.63
CA GLY A 45 9.88 -12.11 4.73
C GLY A 45 8.47 -12.21 5.28
N SER A 46 8.30 -11.91 6.55
CA SER A 46 6.98 -11.89 7.18
C SER A 46 6.35 -10.50 7.17
N ARG A 47 7.02 -9.51 6.59
CA ARG A 47 6.54 -8.14 6.56
C ARG A 47 5.73 -7.90 5.31
N ARG A 48 4.53 -7.36 5.48
CA ARG A 48 3.67 -6.99 4.36
C ARG A 48 3.95 -5.54 3.99
N LEU A 49 4.25 -5.32 2.72
CA LEU A 49 4.45 -3.98 2.18
C LEU A 49 3.55 -3.81 0.97
N LEU A 50 3.21 -2.58 0.65
CA LEU A 50 2.40 -2.28 -0.52
C LEU A 50 3.25 -1.50 -1.52
N LYS A 51 3.16 -1.88 -2.79
CA LYS A 51 3.86 -1.19 -3.86
C LYS A 51 3.08 0.08 -4.18
N ARG A 52 3.68 1.24 -3.92
CA ARG A 52 2.97 2.52 -4.01
C ARG A 52 2.35 2.74 -5.39
N GLU A 53 3.15 2.59 -6.44
CA GLU A 53 2.66 2.87 -7.79
C GLU A 53 1.56 1.90 -8.23
N LYS A 54 1.72 0.61 -7.88
CA LYS A 54 0.71 -0.38 -8.22
C LYS A 54 -0.58 -0.15 -7.44
N LEU A 55 -0.47 0.29 -6.18
CA LEU A 55 -1.63 0.64 -5.38
C LEU A 55 -2.36 1.82 -5.99
N GLU A 56 -1.64 2.84 -6.41
CA GLU A 56 -2.24 4.01 -7.06
C GLU A 56 -2.96 3.60 -8.35
N THR A 57 -2.34 2.74 -9.15
CA THR A 57 -2.95 2.25 -10.38
C THR A 57 -4.25 1.51 -10.10
N TYR A 58 -4.24 0.66 -9.07
CA TYR A 58 -5.44 -0.07 -8.66
C TYR A 58 -6.54 0.90 -8.26
N LEU A 59 -6.22 1.88 -7.43
CA LEU A 59 -7.23 2.83 -6.93
C LEU A 59 -7.78 3.71 -8.05
N ASN A 60 -7.01 3.95 -9.10
CA ASN A 60 -7.47 4.74 -10.24
C ASN A 60 -8.51 3.99 -11.08
N LYS A 61 -8.59 2.67 -10.93
CA LYS A 61 -9.49 1.84 -11.74
C LYS A 61 -10.81 1.54 -11.06
N VAL A 62 -10.90 1.72 -9.74
CA VAL A 62 -12.09 1.33 -8.98
C VAL A 62 -12.82 2.56 -8.50
N TYR A 63 -14.13 2.45 -8.39
CA TYR A 63 -14.90 3.54 -7.81
C TYR A 63 -15.22 3.29 -6.36
N SER A 64 -15.22 2.04 -5.91
CA SER A 64 -15.52 1.73 -4.51
C SER A 64 -14.78 0.46 -4.11
N ILE A 65 -14.50 0.34 -2.86
CA ILE A 65 -13.76 -0.80 -2.35
C ILE A 65 -14.39 -1.32 -1.06
#